data_7384b3669c2056a2ae4c12feaa456621
#
_entry.id   7384b3669c2056a2ae4c12feaa456621
#
_cell.length_a   1.000
_cell.length_b   1.000
_cell.length_c   1.000
_cell.angle_alpha   90.00
_cell.angle_beta   90.00
_cell.angle_gamma   90.00
#
_symmetry.space_group_name_H-M   'P 1'
#
loop_
_entity.id
_entity.type
_entity.pdbx_description
1 polymer ?
#
loop_
_entity_poly.entity_id
_entity_poly.type
_entity_poly.pdbx_seq_one_letter_code
_entity_poly.pdbx_strand_id
1 'polypeptide(L)'
;VLIIAIGIFIFRDKIPFLNDMRFSASEILITILLLLPAFIFTGALMATLGATVTDTQESQQVSGLVIMPIIMPYYFLGAIMNDPNGVIAKILSYFPLSAPVATTMRMAFTNLPTAEIVLIIIIQVVFAIFSIWLAGKAFRQGMLQYSKRLKLKDIFAREVSHG
;
A
#
# COMPACT_ATOMS: atom_id res chain seq x y z
N VAL A 1 -4.53 10.35 8.22
CA VAL A 1 -4.79 11.45 7.27
C VAL A 1 -5.86 12.38 7.81
N LEU A 2 -7.06 11.90 8.20
CA LEU A 2 -8.14 12.73 8.75
C LEU A 2 -7.72 13.49 10.03
N ILE A 3 -7.04 12.81 10.96
CA ILE A 3 -6.54 13.42 12.20
C ILE A 3 -5.51 14.52 11.91
N ILE A 4 -4.63 14.28 10.94
CA ILE A 4 -3.63 15.25 10.51
C ILE A 4 -4.31 16.44 9.83
N ALA A 5 -5.29 16.22 8.96
CA ALA A 5 -6.06 17.28 8.30
C ALA A 5 -6.84 18.15 9.32
N ILE A 6 -7.46 17.52 10.32
CA ILE A 6 -8.14 18.21 11.42
C ILE A 6 -7.12 18.98 12.28
N GLY A 7 -5.97 18.38 12.59
CA GLY A 7 -4.88 19.03 13.30
C GLY A 7 -4.35 20.27 12.57
N ILE A 8 -4.11 20.18 11.27
CA ILE A 8 -3.69 21.30 10.42
C ILE A 8 -4.76 22.39 10.44
N PHE A 9 -6.04 22.03 10.32
CA PHE A 9 -7.13 22.99 10.32
C PHE A 9 -7.25 23.75 11.66
N ILE A 10 -7.07 23.04 12.80
CA ILE A 10 -7.15 23.65 14.16
C ILE A 10 -5.92 24.51 14.46
N PHE A 11 -4.74 24.10 14.02
CA PHE A 11 -3.47 24.78 14.34
C PHE A 11 -2.99 25.74 13.24
N ARG A 12 -3.75 25.90 12.17
CA ARG A 12 -3.40 26.74 11.00
C ARG A 12 -3.00 28.17 11.42
N ASP A 13 -3.75 28.77 12.34
CA ASP A 13 -3.51 30.17 12.76
C ASP A 13 -2.31 30.31 13.72
N LYS A 14 -1.81 29.22 14.29
CA LYS A 14 -0.69 29.22 15.23
C LYS A 14 0.67 28.91 14.61
N ILE A 15 0.68 28.35 13.42
CA ILE A 15 1.93 27.96 12.73
C ILE A 15 2.00 28.73 11.40
N PRO A 16 2.85 29.78 11.29
CA PRO A 16 2.96 30.61 10.08
C PRO A 16 3.25 29.78 8.81
N PHE A 17 4.02 28.72 8.93
CA PHE A 17 4.35 27.78 7.84
C PHE A 17 3.10 27.11 7.23
N LEU A 18 2.04 26.87 8.04
CA LEU A 18 0.80 26.25 7.55
C LEU A 18 -0.07 27.23 6.75
N ASN A 19 0.11 28.53 6.93
CA ASN A 19 -0.60 29.55 6.15
C ASN A 19 -0.10 29.64 4.70
N ASP A 20 1.16 29.29 4.47
CA ASP A 20 1.76 29.22 3.13
C ASP A 20 1.40 27.93 2.38
N MET A 21 0.97 26.89 3.11
CA MET A 21 0.48 25.65 2.54
C MET A 21 -0.99 25.79 2.15
N ARG A 22 -1.22 26.19 0.90
CA ARG A 22 -2.58 26.20 0.32
C ARG A 22 -2.99 24.77 -0.01
N PHE A 23 -3.55 24.08 0.96
CA PHE A 23 -4.24 22.82 0.67
C PHE A 23 -5.55 23.12 -0.04
N SER A 24 -5.55 23.01 -1.34
CA SER A 24 -6.79 23.06 -2.10
C SER A 24 -7.66 21.84 -1.78
N ALA A 25 -8.97 22.02 -1.71
CA ALA A 25 -9.91 20.90 -1.52
C ALA A 25 -9.70 19.81 -2.60
N SER A 26 -9.30 20.19 -3.81
CA SER A 26 -8.95 19.25 -4.88
C SER A 26 -7.72 18.41 -4.56
N GLU A 27 -6.68 18.96 -3.94
CA GLU A 27 -5.46 18.21 -3.57
C GLU A 27 -5.75 17.21 -2.45
N ILE A 28 -6.57 17.58 -1.49
CA ILE A 28 -7.03 16.67 -0.43
C ILE A 28 -7.82 15.52 -1.06
N LEU A 29 -8.75 15.81 -1.97
CA LEU A 29 -9.55 14.80 -2.65
C LEU A 29 -8.67 13.84 -3.46
N ILE A 30 -7.72 14.37 -4.23
CA ILE A 30 -6.76 13.57 -5.02
C ILE A 30 -5.94 12.66 -4.09
N THR A 31 -5.45 13.20 -2.97
CA THR A 31 -4.69 12.41 -1.98
C THR A 31 -5.53 11.26 -1.41
N ILE A 32 -6.80 11.49 -1.08
CA ILE A 32 -7.71 10.45 -0.62
C ILE A 32 -7.94 9.40 -1.71
N LEU A 33 -8.16 9.82 -2.96
CA LEU A 33 -8.37 8.93 -4.11
C LEU A 33 -7.12 8.09 -4.42
N LEU A 34 -5.92 8.57 -4.12
CA LEU A 34 -4.68 7.81 -4.24
C LEU A 34 -4.46 6.84 -3.07
N LEU A 35 -4.74 7.30 -1.84
CA LEU A 35 -4.50 6.51 -0.63
C LEU A 35 -5.44 5.31 -0.51
N LEU A 36 -6.71 5.47 -0.87
CA LEU A 36 -7.72 4.43 -0.69
C LEU A 36 -7.40 3.15 -1.49
N PRO A 37 -7.18 3.20 -2.82
CA PRO A 37 -6.81 2.01 -3.57
C PRO A 37 -5.42 1.47 -3.19
N ALA A 38 -4.48 2.33 -2.80
CA ALA A 38 -3.17 1.90 -2.33
C ALA A 38 -3.24 1.14 -1.00
N PHE A 39 -4.10 1.58 -0.08
CA PHE A 39 -4.35 0.87 1.18
C PHE A 39 -4.96 -0.51 0.92
N ILE A 40 -5.95 -0.59 0.03
CA ILE A 40 -6.56 -1.85 -0.38
C ILE A 40 -5.52 -2.77 -1.03
N PHE A 41 -4.70 -2.23 -1.95
CA PHE A 41 -3.64 -2.98 -2.61
C PHE A 41 -2.63 -3.56 -1.62
N THR A 42 -2.10 -2.73 -0.72
CA THR A 42 -1.13 -3.15 0.30
C THR A 42 -1.72 -4.17 1.27
N GLY A 43 -2.95 -3.94 1.74
CA GLY A 43 -3.65 -4.87 2.64
C GLY A 43 -3.92 -6.23 2.00
N ALA A 44 -4.38 -6.25 0.74
CA ALA A 44 -4.61 -7.49 0.00
C ALA A 44 -3.29 -8.23 -0.31
N LEU A 45 -2.19 -7.52 -0.61
CA LEU A 45 -0.86 -8.12 -0.75
C LEU A 45 -0.41 -8.77 0.57
N MET A 46 -0.49 -8.04 1.67
CA MET A 46 -0.11 -8.57 2.99
C MET A 46 -0.95 -9.79 3.37
N ALA A 47 -2.26 -9.75 3.07
CA ALA A 47 -3.15 -10.89 3.29
C ALA A 47 -2.76 -12.11 2.42
N THR A 48 -2.40 -11.88 1.15
CA THR A 48 -1.91 -12.93 0.24
C THR A 48 -0.65 -13.59 0.78
N LEU A 49 0.31 -12.77 1.18
CA LEU A 49 1.59 -13.21 1.72
C LEU A 49 1.41 -13.95 3.04
N GLY A 50 0.59 -13.41 3.95
CA GLY A 50 0.27 -14.07 5.22
C GLY A 50 -0.42 -15.44 5.06
N ALA A 51 -1.19 -15.64 3.98
CA ALA A 51 -1.80 -16.93 3.68
C ALA A 51 -0.82 -17.98 3.14
N THR A 52 0.37 -17.57 2.67
CA THR A 52 1.37 -18.47 2.07
C THR A 52 2.54 -18.77 3.00
N VAL A 53 2.81 -17.90 3.97
CA VAL A 53 3.95 -17.99 4.88
C VAL A 53 3.59 -18.78 6.14
N THR A 54 4.47 -19.71 6.54
CA THR A 54 4.28 -20.58 7.71
C THR A 54 5.20 -20.24 8.87
N ASP A 55 6.29 -19.51 8.62
CA ASP A 55 7.28 -19.13 9.63
C ASP A 55 7.28 -17.61 9.86
N THR A 56 7.51 -17.22 11.12
CA THR A 56 7.59 -15.82 11.55
C THR A 56 8.76 -15.07 10.91
N GLN A 57 9.91 -15.72 10.72
CA GLN A 57 11.07 -15.09 10.07
C GLN A 57 10.81 -14.81 8.59
N GLU A 58 10.22 -15.75 7.89
CA GLU A 58 9.80 -15.60 6.49
C GLU A 58 8.75 -14.50 6.36
N SER A 59 7.78 -14.44 7.29
CA SER A 59 6.76 -13.39 7.33
C SER A 59 7.37 -11.98 7.44
N GLN A 60 8.37 -11.80 8.28
CA GLN A 60 9.07 -10.51 8.43
C GLN A 60 9.82 -10.10 7.16
N GLN A 61 10.53 -11.03 6.52
CA GLN A 61 11.27 -10.76 5.27
C GLN A 61 10.31 -10.34 4.16
N VAL A 62 9.22 -11.07 4.00
CA VAL A 62 8.22 -10.79 2.97
C VAL A 62 7.49 -9.46 3.23
N SER A 63 7.17 -9.16 4.49
CA SER A 63 6.61 -7.85 4.86
C SER A 63 7.56 -6.70 4.54
N GLY A 64 8.87 -6.89 4.77
CA GLY A 64 9.91 -5.94 4.41
C GLY A 64 9.94 -5.61 2.91
N LEU A 65 9.76 -6.62 2.05
CA LEU A 65 9.70 -6.43 0.60
C LEU A 65 8.52 -5.55 0.14
N VAL A 66 7.39 -5.59 0.86
CA VAL A 66 6.24 -4.73 0.56
C VAL A 66 6.42 -3.32 1.13
N ILE A 67 7.01 -3.20 2.32
CA ILE A 67 7.20 -1.91 2.99
C ILE A 67 8.31 -1.09 2.30
N MET A 68 9.37 -1.74 1.82
CA MET A 68 10.52 -1.05 1.22
C MET A 68 10.15 -0.10 0.07
N PRO A 69 9.33 -0.49 -0.92
CA PRO A 69 8.90 0.42 -1.98
C PRO A 69 8.06 1.60 -1.47
N ILE A 70 7.27 1.42 -0.40
CA ILE A 70 6.45 2.49 0.18
C ILE A 70 7.33 3.60 0.76
N ILE A 71 8.49 3.24 1.33
CA ILE A 71 9.43 4.17 1.95
C ILE A 71 10.38 4.79 0.91
N MET A 72 10.54 4.15 -0.26
CA MET A 72 11.48 4.59 -1.30
C MET A 72 11.38 6.07 -1.68
N PRO A 73 10.20 6.70 -1.83
CA PRO A 73 10.10 8.12 -2.15
C PRO A 73 10.79 9.03 -1.14
N TYR A 74 10.87 8.65 0.13
CA TYR A 74 11.56 9.43 1.15
C TYR A 74 13.08 9.44 0.94
N TYR A 75 13.67 8.32 0.50
CA TYR A 75 15.09 8.27 0.16
C TYR A 75 15.42 9.10 -1.08
N PHE A 76 14.48 9.21 -2.01
CA PHE A 76 14.61 10.01 -3.23
C PHE A 76 13.98 11.40 -3.13
N LEU A 77 13.66 11.87 -1.91
CA LEU A 77 13.03 13.18 -1.71
C LEU A 77 13.83 14.31 -2.36
N GLY A 78 15.16 14.31 -2.19
CA GLY A 78 16.03 15.32 -2.84
C GLY A 78 15.94 15.30 -4.37
N ALA A 79 15.85 14.13 -4.98
CA ALA A 79 15.68 14.02 -6.43
C ALA A 79 14.30 14.51 -6.87
N ILE A 80 13.24 14.20 -6.10
CA ILE A 80 11.87 14.65 -6.38
C ILE A 80 11.75 16.17 -6.22
N MET A 81 12.42 16.76 -5.22
CA MET A 81 12.42 18.23 -5.01
C MET A 81 13.15 18.98 -6.14
N ASN A 82 14.30 18.44 -6.58
CA ASN A 82 15.11 19.10 -7.64
C ASN A 82 14.46 18.98 -9.01
N ASP A 83 13.87 17.84 -9.34
CA ASP A 83 13.16 17.61 -10.60
C ASP A 83 11.89 16.76 -10.37
N PRO A 84 10.75 17.39 -10.02
CA PRO A 84 9.49 16.69 -9.79
C PRO A 84 8.95 15.97 -11.04
N ASN A 85 9.38 16.36 -12.23
CA ASN A 85 9.00 15.75 -13.51
C ASN A 85 10.07 14.79 -14.06
N GLY A 86 11.16 14.60 -13.32
CA GLY A 86 12.25 13.72 -13.68
C GLY A 86 11.86 12.24 -13.69
N VAL A 87 12.73 11.45 -14.29
CA VAL A 87 12.50 10.02 -14.50
C VAL A 87 12.26 9.28 -13.18
N ILE A 88 13.06 9.57 -12.15
CA ILE A 88 12.94 8.92 -10.82
C ILE A 88 11.60 9.26 -10.19
N ALA A 89 11.20 10.52 -10.18
CA ALA A 89 9.94 10.99 -9.62
C ALA A 89 8.72 10.32 -10.32
N LYS A 90 8.78 10.20 -11.65
CA LYS A 90 7.76 9.52 -12.45
C LYS A 90 7.68 8.03 -12.16
N ILE A 91 8.82 7.32 -12.17
CA ILE A 91 8.85 5.87 -11.88
C ILE A 91 8.21 5.59 -10.51
N LEU A 92 8.59 6.34 -9.47
CA LEU A 92 8.04 6.18 -8.14
C LEU A 92 6.54 6.51 -8.07
N SER A 93 6.05 7.46 -8.89
CA SER A 93 4.63 7.82 -8.95
C SER A 93 3.78 6.78 -9.69
N TYR A 94 4.34 6.05 -10.65
CA TYR A 94 3.62 4.99 -11.37
C TYR A 94 3.70 3.63 -10.66
N PHE A 95 4.64 3.45 -9.74
CA PHE A 95 4.76 2.19 -9.02
C PHE A 95 3.71 2.11 -7.89
N PRO A 96 2.80 1.12 -7.89
CA PRO A 96 1.59 1.15 -7.05
C PRO A 96 1.82 1.28 -5.55
N LEU A 97 2.92 0.73 -5.01
CA LEU A 97 3.23 0.81 -3.58
C LEU A 97 3.78 2.19 -3.18
N SER A 98 4.56 2.84 -4.03
CA SER A 98 5.16 4.16 -3.77
C SER A 98 4.31 5.32 -4.31
N ALA A 99 3.39 5.06 -5.23
CA ALA A 99 2.62 6.08 -5.95
C ALA A 99 1.92 7.10 -5.05
N PRO A 100 1.22 6.74 -3.95
CA PRO A 100 0.53 7.73 -3.13
C PRO A 100 1.50 8.73 -2.52
N VAL A 101 2.63 8.25 -2.01
CA VAL A 101 3.64 9.09 -1.36
C VAL A 101 4.38 9.95 -2.41
N ALA A 102 4.87 9.32 -3.48
CA ALA A 102 5.61 10.01 -4.53
C ALA A 102 4.76 11.06 -5.26
N THR A 103 3.50 10.73 -5.58
CA THR A 103 2.60 11.66 -6.28
C THR A 103 2.23 12.84 -5.38
N THR A 104 1.94 12.61 -4.10
CA THR A 104 1.65 13.68 -3.14
C THR A 104 2.87 14.59 -2.95
N MET A 105 4.08 14.02 -2.86
CA MET A 105 5.31 14.80 -2.82
C MET A 105 5.49 15.66 -4.09
N ARG A 106 5.29 15.07 -5.27
CA ARG A 106 5.38 15.82 -6.55
C ARG A 106 4.39 16.97 -6.62
N MET A 107 3.15 16.75 -6.18
CA MET A 107 2.11 17.80 -6.14
C MET A 107 2.49 18.98 -5.24
N ALA A 108 3.27 18.75 -4.19
CA ALA A 108 3.76 19.83 -3.33
C ALA A 108 4.79 20.75 -4.02
N PHE A 109 5.50 20.25 -5.05
CA PHE A 109 6.57 20.99 -5.72
C PHE A 109 6.22 21.41 -7.16
N THR A 110 5.21 20.81 -7.77
CA THR A 110 4.80 21.12 -9.15
C THR A 110 3.31 20.85 -9.38
N ASN A 111 2.75 21.57 -10.35
CA ASN A 111 1.40 21.29 -10.81
C ASN A 111 1.43 20.11 -11.78
N LEU A 112 0.92 18.97 -11.34
CA LEU A 112 0.81 17.78 -12.17
C LEU A 112 -0.38 17.92 -13.15
N PRO A 113 -0.22 17.50 -14.42
CA PRO A 113 -1.33 17.43 -15.35
C PRO A 113 -2.43 16.50 -14.81
N THR A 114 -3.69 16.92 -14.90
CA THR A 114 -4.85 16.12 -14.46
C THR A 114 -4.87 14.73 -15.12
N ALA A 115 -4.48 14.64 -16.38
CA ALA A 115 -4.39 13.38 -17.11
C ALA A 115 -3.38 12.40 -16.46
N GLU A 116 -2.24 12.91 -15.96
CA GLU A 116 -1.23 12.09 -15.28
C GLU A 116 -1.79 11.56 -13.94
N ILE A 117 -2.43 12.43 -13.15
CA ILE A 117 -3.05 12.05 -11.88
C ILE A 117 -4.11 10.98 -12.09
N VAL A 118 -5.00 11.15 -13.07
CA VAL A 118 -6.04 10.18 -13.41
C VAL A 118 -5.44 8.85 -13.82
N LEU A 119 -4.37 8.86 -14.62
CA LEU A 119 -3.68 7.65 -15.03
C LEU A 119 -3.09 6.90 -13.83
N ILE A 120 -2.45 7.60 -12.90
CA ILE A 120 -1.90 7.00 -11.68
C ILE A 120 -3.01 6.38 -10.83
N ILE A 121 -4.15 7.07 -10.66
CA ILE A 121 -5.30 6.53 -9.93
C ILE A 121 -5.85 5.27 -10.61
N ILE A 122 -5.97 5.26 -11.93
CA ILE A 122 -6.44 4.08 -12.68
C ILE A 122 -5.49 2.90 -12.45
N ILE A 123 -4.18 3.11 -12.55
CA ILE A 123 -3.18 2.08 -12.27
C ILE A 123 -3.35 1.53 -10.84
N GLN A 124 -3.50 2.40 -9.86
CA GLN A 124 -3.72 2.04 -8.46
C GLN A 124 -4.98 1.16 -8.28
N VAL A 125 -6.09 1.56 -8.88
CA VAL A 125 -7.36 0.81 -8.81
C VAL A 125 -7.24 -0.56 -9.47
N VAL A 126 -6.60 -0.65 -10.63
CA VAL A 126 -6.35 -1.92 -11.32
C VAL A 126 -5.53 -2.87 -10.45
N PHE A 127 -4.44 -2.37 -9.85
CA PHE A 127 -3.61 -3.18 -8.95
C PHE A 127 -4.34 -3.56 -7.66
N ALA A 128 -5.20 -2.69 -7.12
CA ALA A 128 -6.03 -3.01 -5.96
C ALA A 128 -7.01 -4.15 -6.27
N ILE A 129 -7.71 -4.09 -7.39
CA ILE A 129 -8.63 -5.16 -7.82
C ILE A 129 -7.87 -6.47 -8.05
N PHE A 130 -6.73 -6.41 -8.73
CA PHE A 130 -5.89 -7.58 -8.97
C PHE A 130 -5.41 -8.21 -7.66
N SER A 131 -4.99 -7.41 -6.69
CA SER A 131 -4.52 -7.91 -5.39
C SER A 131 -5.63 -8.56 -4.56
N ILE A 132 -6.86 -8.03 -4.59
CA ILE A 132 -8.02 -8.66 -3.95
C ILE A 132 -8.29 -10.03 -4.58
N TRP A 133 -8.27 -10.13 -5.91
CA TRP A 133 -8.44 -11.40 -6.60
C TRP A 133 -7.35 -12.42 -6.21
N LEU A 134 -6.10 -11.95 -6.15
CA LEU A 134 -4.96 -12.78 -5.76
C LEU A 134 -5.08 -13.27 -4.31
N ALA A 135 -5.49 -12.39 -3.38
CA ALA A 135 -5.73 -12.73 -1.99
C ALA A 135 -6.83 -13.80 -1.86
N GLY A 136 -7.95 -13.63 -2.56
CA GLY A 136 -9.03 -14.62 -2.57
C GLY A 136 -8.57 -16.00 -3.08
N LYS A 137 -7.70 -16.03 -4.09
CA LYS A 137 -7.12 -17.27 -4.61
C LYS A 137 -6.15 -17.92 -3.61
N ALA A 138 -5.29 -17.11 -2.98
CA ALA A 138 -4.33 -17.59 -1.99
C ALA A 138 -5.02 -18.20 -0.77
N PHE A 139 -6.05 -17.52 -0.23
CA PHE A 139 -6.85 -18.07 0.89
C PHE A 139 -7.55 -19.37 0.53
N ARG A 140 -8.14 -19.47 -0.66
CA ARG A 140 -8.81 -20.69 -1.10
C ARG A 140 -7.84 -21.87 -1.18
N GLN A 141 -6.61 -21.64 -1.67
CA GLN A 141 -5.60 -22.68 -1.75
C GLN A 141 -5.02 -23.03 -0.37
N GLY A 142 -4.80 -22.05 0.50
CA GLY A 142 -4.33 -22.25 1.87
C GLY A 142 -5.29 -23.11 2.69
N MET A 143 -6.59 -22.82 2.63
CA MET A 143 -7.60 -23.61 3.35
C MET A 143 -7.68 -25.06 2.87
N LEU A 144 -7.48 -25.31 1.57
CA LEU A 144 -7.49 -26.68 1.03
C LEU A 144 -6.25 -27.49 1.46
N GLN A 145 -5.11 -26.86 1.70
CA GLN A 145 -3.92 -27.53 2.22
C GLN A 145 -4.04 -27.89 3.70
N TYR A 146 -4.69 -27.06 4.50
CA TYR A 146 -5.02 -27.38 5.90
C TYR A 146 -5.98 -28.56 6.01
N SER A 147 -6.98 -28.64 5.13
CA SER A 147 -7.94 -29.74 5.09
C SER A 147 -7.30 -31.08 4.64
N LYS A 148 -6.21 -31.05 3.85
CA LYS A 148 -5.48 -32.26 3.45
C LYS A 148 -4.55 -32.81 4.55
N ARG A 149 -4.13 -32.00 5.52
CA ARG A 149 -3.25 -32.44 6.62
C ARG A 149 -3.97 -33.14 7.76
N LEU A 150 -5.30 -32.98 7.87
CA LEU A 150 -6.13 -33.74 8.80
C LEU A 150 -6.93 -34.82 8.07
N LYS A 151 -6.25 -35.82 7.53
CA LYS A 151 -6.95 -37.06 7.16
C LYS A 151 -7.44 -37.73 8.45
N LEU A 152 -8.75 -37.93 8.52
CA LEU A 152 -9.39 -38.69 9.61
C LEU A 152 -8.68 -40.01 9.92
N LYS A 153 -7.96 -40.59 8.96
CA LYS A 153 -7.13 -41.76 9.10
C LYS A 153 -5.99 -41.62 10.13
N ASP A 154 -5.45 -40.40 10.31
CA ASP A 154 -4.36 -40.17 11.27
C ASP A 154 -4.90 -40.01 12.71
N ILE A 155 -6.17 -39.68 12.87
CA ILE A 155 -6.86 -39.62 14.19
C ILE A 155 -7.18 -41.03 14.68
N PHE A 156 -7.67 -41.90 13.81
CA PHE A 156 -8.00 -43.27 14.16
C PHE A 156 -6.79 -44.24 14.29
N ALA A 157 -5.68 -43.91 13.60
CA ALA A 157 -4.46 -44.71 13.73
C ALA A 157 -3.77 -44.56 15.09
N ARG A 158 -4.06 -43.48 15.83
CA ARG A 158 -3.48 -43.22 17.15
C ARG A 158 -4.21 -43.94 18.30
N GLU A 159 -5.49 -44.30 18.13
CA GLU A 159 -6.25 -45.04 19.14
C GLU A 159 -5.92 -46.54 19.20
N VAL A 160 -5.39 -47.11 18.12
CA VAL A 160 -5.11 -48.56 18.05
C VAL A 160 -3.71 -48.92 18.60
N SER A 161 -2.88 -47.93 18.93
CA SER A 161 -1.50 -48.15 19.43
C SER A 161 -1.36 -48.16 20.96
N HIS A 162 -2.45 -48.03 21.70
CA HIS A 162 -2.46 -48.01 23.18
C HIS A 162 -3.45 -49.05 23.79
N GLY A 163 -3.74 -50.15 23.07
CA GLY A 163 -4.47 -51.29 23.59
C GLY A 163 -3.57 -52.51 23.74
#